data_739f2427f6a061b39e4a115bd8919b71
#
_entry.id   739f2427f6a061b39e4a115bd8919b71
#
_cell.length_a   1.000
_cell.length_b   1.000
_cell.length_c   1.000
_cell.angle_alpha   90.00
_cell.angle_beta   90.00
_cell.angle_gamma   90.00
#
_symmetry.space_group_name_H-M   'P 1'
#
loop_
_entity.id
_entity.type
_entity.pdbx_description
1 polymer ?
#
loop_
_entity_poly.entity_id
_entity_poly.type
_entity_poly.pdbx_seq_one_letter_code
_entity_poly.pdbx_strand_id
1 'polypeptide(L)'
;MRTTVARLVTLALLLAACSPSEAAESTSTSSTTSTSSTSTSSTSSTTTTPEVAETSLINGLPVDDPTLMERRVLAVKIDNHPLARPQSGIERADMVMEMLVEGITRFITIWHESDSDYLGPNRSGRPTDANLLPAFNEPTFTISGAQGWVQNMITGNGVNLIKELSEGTFRISGRRAPHNLYVDTSVLRETADEREYPDLPPEGPIWAFGDMPGDATPASSVAIRFGANRVVWDWDETEGLWLRTTDGREGMVRDQEGEETRIGVPVMVALYTNQYSVNGLPSSEVTGSGEAYVFADGESVAGTWEREELTDWFTLTDTDGNVINVPPGKVWVSLVPASQGLDITE
;
A
#
# COMPACT_ATOMS: atom_id res chain seq x y z
N MET A 1 -18.97 43.30 35.64
CA MET A 1 -19.91 42.52 36.47
C MET A 1 -19.68 41.07 36.13
N ARG A 2 -18.84 40.37 36.92
CA ARG A 2 -19.16 39.44 38.00
C ARG A 2 -20.17 38.38 37.49
N THR A 3 -19.90 37.11 37.41
CA THR A 3 -19.58 36.23 38.55
C THR A 3 -18.93 34.90 38.09
N THR A 4 -17.88 34.54 38.76
CA THR A 4 -17.18 33.24 38.81
C THR A 4 -18.01 32.27 39.68
N VAL A 5 -18.13 30.98 39.25
CA VAL A 5 -18.52 29.89 40.16
C VAL A 5 -17.53 28.75 40.00
N ALA A 6 -16.69 28.61 40.99
CA ALA A 6 -15.87 27.42 41.24
C ALA A 6 -16.72 26.36 41.98
N ARG A 7 -16.63 25.10 41.60
CA ARG A 7 -17.06 23.95 42.40
C ARG A 7 -15.90 22.99 42.63
N LEU A 8 -15.44 22.99 43.86
CA LEU A 8 -14.67 21.94 44.50
C LEU A 8 -15.55 20.68 44.65
N VAL A 9 -15.04 19.52 44.39
CA VAL A 9 -15.55 18.26 44.94
C VAL A 9 -14.37 17.38 45.37
N THR A 10 -14.54 16.92 46.56
CA THR A 10 -13.68 16.34 47.56
C THR A 10 -13.24 14.90 47.25
N LEU A 11 -12.00 14.61 47.61
CA LEU A 11 -11.30 13.33 47.72
C LEU A 11 -11.92 12.46 48.83
N ALA A 12 -12.16 11.17 48.58
CA ALA A 12 -12.39 10.17 49.63
C ALA A 12 -11.50 8.94 49.35
N LEU A 13 -10.45 8.82 50.17
CA LEU A 13 -9.65 7.58 50.35
C LEU A 13 -10.45 6.59 51.19
N LEU A 14 -10.45 5.33 50.81
CA LEU A 14 -10.72 4.20 51.68
C LEU A 14 -9.63 3.12 51.49
N LEU A 15 -8.80 3.04 52.52
CA LEU A 15 -7.86 1.94 52.83
C LEU A 15 -8.63 0.84 53.58
N ALA A 16 -8.43 -0.42 53.18
CA ALA A 16 -8.64 -1.55 54.08
C ALA A 16 -7.60 -2.63 53.79
N ALA A 17 -6.93 -3.05 54.85
CA ALA A 17 -5.71 -3.84 54.91
C ALA A 17 -5.99 -5.28 55.37
N CYS A 18 -5.00 -6.15 55.15
CA CYS A 18 -4.53 -7.31 55.94
C CYS A 18 -5.44 -8.56 55.99
N SER A 19 -4.97 -9.76 56.08
CA SER A 19 -3.68 -10.46 56.08
C SER A 19 -3.96 -12.00 56.08
N PRO A 20 -2.94 -12.87 56.10
CA PRO A 20 -2.97 -14.20 55.52
C PRO A 20 -3.36 -15.30 56.54
N SER A 21 -3.60 -16.53 56.04
CA SER A 21 -3.70 -17.72 56.90
C SER A 21 -2.89 -18.88 56.32
N GLU A 22 -2.06 -19.40 57.19
CA GLU A 22 -1.08 -20.48 57.09
C GLU A 22 -1.68 -21.90 57.16
N ALA A 23 -1.03 -22.82 56.47
CA ALA A 23 -0.68 -24.20 56.78
C ALA A 23 -1.70 -25.21 57.31
N ALA A 24 -1.70 -26.38 56.69
CA ALA A 24 -1.53 -27.65 57.42
C ALA A 24 -1.07 -28.78 56.45
N GLU A 25 0.12 -29.30 56.71
CA GLU A 25 0.62 -30.60 56.24
C GLU A 25 -0.25 -31.74 56.74
N SER A 26 -0.37 -32.79 55.97
CA SER A 26 -0.67 -34.12 56.45
C SER A 26 0.03 -35.19 55.62
N THR A 27 1.07 -35.71 56.20
CA THR A 27 1.81 -36.91 55.82
C THR A 27 0.94 -38.17 55.99
N SER A 28 0.92 -39.04 55.00
CA SER A 28 0.59 -40.44 55.21
C SER A 28 1.38 -41.33 54.26
N THR A 29 2.27 -42.09 54.84
CA THR A 29 3.10 -43.13 54.28
C THR A 29 2.30 -44.42 54.14
N SER A 30 2.33 -45.07 52.99
CA SER A 30 2.17 -46.55 52.92
C SER A 30 2.77 -47.11 51.65
N SER A 31 3.46 -48.17 51.88
CA SER A 31 4.43 -48.90 51.02
C SER A 31 3.81 -49.83 49.99
N THR A 32 4.61 -50.09 48.95
CA THR A 32 4.84 -51.32 48.19
C THR A 32 3.72 -51.90 47.32
N THR A 33 3.97 -51.97 46.02
CA THR A 33 4.22 -53.25 45.31
C THR A 33 4.65 -52.96 43.87
N SER A 34 5.84 -53.47 43.48
CA SER A 34 6.39 -53.40 42.14
C SER A 34 5.66 -54.35 41.19
N THR A 35 5.13 -53.79 40.09
CA THR A 35 4.78 -54.64 38.94
C THR A 35 5.38 -53.92 37.69
N SER A 36 6.42 -54.57 37.14
CA SER A 36 7.05 -54.18 35.89
C SER A 36 6.07 -54.35 34.72
N SER A 37 5.58 -53.27 34.18
CA SER A 37 4.87 -53.22 32.90
C SER A 37 5.79 -52.56 31.87
N THR A 38 6.22 -53.34 30.90
CA THR A 38 6.96 -52.88 29.73
C THR A 38 6.05 -51.97 28.93
N SER A 39 6.22 -50.65 29.03
CA SER A 39 5.53 -49.69 28.22
C SER A 39 6.27 -49.52 26.90
N THR A 40 5.69 -50.02 25.83
CA THR A 40 6.09 -49.71 24.46
C THR A 40 5.78 -48.23 24.22
N SER A 41 6.80 -47.41 24.20
CA SER A 41 6.67 -45.99 23.81
C SER A 41 6.34 -45.92 22.31
N SER A 42 5.08 -45.72 22.00
CA SER A 42 4.67 -45.30 20.67
C SER A 42 5.09 -43.84 20.50
N THR A 43 6.18 -43.60 19.81
CA THR A 43 6.56 -42.25 19.35
C THR A 43 5.54 -41.81 18.28
N SER A 44 4.52 -41.08 18.66
CA SER A 44 3.67 -40.38 17.72
C SER A 44 4.51 -39.26 17.09
N SER A 45 5.00 -39.50 15.90
CA SER A 45 5.53 -38.46 15.06
C SER A 45 4.36 -37.56 14.65
N THR A 46 4.20 -36.44 15.33
CA THR A 46 3.31 -35.38 14.89
C THR A 46 3.95 -34.80 13.63
N THR A 47 3.49 -35.22 12.46
CA THR A 47 3.80 -34.55 11.20
C THR A 47 3.07 -33.23 11.27
N THR A 48 3.76 -32.16 11.68
CA THR A 48 3.31 -30.79 11.46
C THR A 48 3.32 -30.58 9.95
N THR A 49 2.13 -30.54 9.34
CA THR A 49 1.98 -29.95 8.02
C THR A 49 2.55 -28.54 8.14
N PRO A 50 3.49 -28.11 7.28
CA PRO A 50 3.95 -26.73 7.30
C PRO A 50 2.71 -25.83 7.13
N GLU A 51 2.48 -24.94 8.07
CA GLU A 51 1.51 -23.87 7.97
C GLU A 51 1.91 -23.04 6.74
N VAL A 52 1.05 -22.99 5.75
CA VAL A 52 1.28 -22.15 4.57
C VAL A 52 1.21 -20.72 5.08
N ALA A 53 2.33 -20.00 5.02
CA ALA A 53 2.35 -18.60 5.41
C ALA A 53 1.33 -17.84 4.56
N GLU A 54 0.50 -17.04 5.22
CA GLU A 54 -0.40 -16.14 4.50
C GLU A 54 0.43 -15.09 3.76
N THR A 55 -0.02 -14.72 2.56
CA THR A 55 0.68 -13.75 1.71
C THR A 55 -0.19 -12.53 1.48
N SER A 56 0.44 -11.37 1.35
CA SER A 56 -0.18 -10.10 1.04
C SER A 56 -1.07 -10.16 -0.20
N LEU A 57 -2.28 -9.63 -0.09
CA LEU A 57 -3.19 -9.48 -1.22
C LEU A 57 -2.73 -8.42 -2.22
N ILE A 58 -1.82 -7.51 -1.80
CA ILE A 58 -1.37 -6.37 -2.61
C ILE A 58 -0.01 -6.61 -3.27
N ASN A 59 0.93 -7.29 -2.58
CA ASN A 59 2.30 -7.45 -3.05
C ASN A 59 2.82 -8.90 -3.03
N GLY A 60 2.00 -9.87 -2.56
CA GLY A 60 2.34 -11.29 -2.57
C GLY A 60 3.42 -11.72 -1.57
N LEU A 61 3.97 -10.81 -0.77
CA LEU A 61 4.98 -11.13 0.24
C LEU A 61 4.35 -11.86 1.44
N PRO A 62 5.11 -12.73 2.15
CA PRO A 62 4.64 -13.31 3.40
C PRO A 62 4.25 -12.24 4.41
N VAL A 63 3.16 -12.44 5.14
CA VAL A 63 2.65 -11.52 6.16
C VAL A 63 2.91 -12.11 7.55
N ASP A 64 3.61 -11.35 8.40
CA ASP A 64 3.94 -11.79 9.76
C ASP A 64 2.72 -11.78 10.70
N ASP A 65 1.78 -10.85 10.48
CA ASP A 65 0.53 -10.74 11.25
C ASP A 65 -0.68 -10.86 10.32
N PRO A 66 -1.30 -12.05 10.25
CA PRO A 66 -2.46 -12.30 9.38
C PRO A 66 -3.66 -11.38 9.63
N THR A 67 -3.79 -10.81 10.84
CA THR A 67 -4.90 -9.90 11.15
C THR A 67 -4.86 -8.62 10.32
N LEU A 68 -3.68 -8.23 9.83
CA LEU A 68 -3.53 -7.08 8.93
C LEU A 68 -4.20 -7.31 7.57
N MET A 69 -4.44 -8.57 7.19
CA MET A 69 -5.11 -8.93 5.94
C MET A 69 -6.61 -8.68 5.97
N GLU A 70 -7.19 -8.56 7.17
CA GLU A 70 -8.63 -8.40 7.36
C GLU A 70 -9.08 -6.93 7.29
N ARG A 71 -8.13 -5.98 7.24
CA ARG A 71 -8.44 -4.54 7.30
C ARG A 71 -8.63 -3.94 5.89
N ARG A 72 -9.31 -2.79 5.84
CA ARG A 72 -9.46 -1.99 4.61
C ARG A 72 -8.13 -1.52 4.05
N VAL A 73 -8.08 -1.35 2.74
CA VAL A 73 -7.00 -0.63 2.08
C VAL A 73 -7.12 0.87 2.34
N LEU A 74 -6.00 1.51 2.71
CA LEU A 74 -5.85 2.95 2.61
C LEU A 74 -5.16 3.30 1.29
N ALA A 75 -5.64 4.35 0.64
CA ALA A 75 -4.99 4.97 -0.49
C ALA A 75 -4.66 6.43 -0.17
N VAL A 76 -3.49 6.91 -0.58
CA VAL A 76 -3.09 8.30 -0.34
C VAL A 76 -2.59 8.92 -1.64
N LYS A 77 -3.16 10.06 -2.02
CA LYS A 77 -2.72 10.81 -3.20
C LYS A 77 -1.46 11.60 -2.92
N ILE A 78 -0.39 11.35 -3.65
CA ILE A 78 0.93 11.97 -3.46
C ILE A 78 1.28 12.90 -4.61
N ASP A 79 1.81 14.05 -4.25
CA ASP A 79 2.32 15.07 -5.16
C ASP A 79 3.67 14.65 -5.76
N ASN A 80 3.84 14.86 -7.07
CA ASN A 80 5.11 14.65 -7.76
C ASN A 80 5.60 15.91 -8.48
N HIS A 81 5.08 17.07 -8.11
CA HIS A 81 5.62 18.36 -8.60
C HIS A 81 7.10 18.51 -8.19
N PRO A 82 7.98 19.14 -9.00
CA PRO A 82 9.40 19.32 -8.62
C PRO A 82 9.62 19.94 -7.24
N LEU A 83 8.72 20.81 -6.76
CA LEU A 83 8.79 21.41 -5.41
C LEU A 83 8.29 20.48 -4.29
N ALA A 84 7.70 19.35 -4.65
CA ALA A 84 7.27 18.32 -3.71
C ALA A 84 8.33 17.22 -3.49
N ARG A 85 9.38 17.22 -4.29
CA ARG A 85 10.47 16.23 -4.22
C ARG A 85 11.60 16.69 -3.29
N PRO A 86 12.27 15.79 -2.56
CA PRO A 86 11.94 14.37 -2.37
C PRO A 86 10.60 14.21 -1.64
N GLN A 87 9.85 13.17 -1.95
CA GLN A 87 8.69 12.75 -1.17
C GLN A 87 9.15 12.10 0.14
N SER A 88 8.19 11.71 1.00
CA SER A 88 8.47 10.96 2.22
C SER A 88 7.50 9.80 2.35
N GLY A 89 7.98 8.67 2.84
CA GLY A 89 7.18 7.52 3.23
C GLY A 89 6.70 6.62 2.08
N ILE A 90 6.81 7.03 0.82
CA ILE A 90 6.28 6.25 -0.32
C ILE A 90 7.00 4.91 -0.53
N GLU A 91 8.25 4.79 -0.08
CA GLU A 91 9.06 3.57 -0.11
C GLU A 91 8.52 2.48 0.81
N ARG A 92 7.68 2.84 1.77
CA ARG A 92 7.06 1.90 2.72
C ARG A 92 5.72 1.35 2.22
N ALA A 93 5.13 1.97 1.20
CA ALA A 93 3.85 1.55 0.64
C ALA A 93 3.90 0.11 0.09
N ASP A 94 2.79 -0.61 0.18
CA ASP A 94 2.66 -1.96 -0.37
C ASP A 94 2.65 -1.93 -1.91
N MET A 95 2.08 -0.86 -2.49
CA MET A 95 2.12 -0.58 -3.92
C MET A 95 2.08 0.93 -4.19
N VAL A 96 2.68 1.36 -5.29
CA VAL A 96 2.60 2.74 -5.78
C VAL A 96 2.07 2.74 -7.21
N MET A 97 1.07 3.58 -7.49
CA MET A 97 0.57 3.82 -8.85
C MET A 97 0.95 5.21 -9.33
N GLU A 98 1.54 5.31 -10.51
CA GLU A 98 1.92 6.58 -11.16
C GLU A 98 1.07 6.85 -12.39
N MET A 99 0.53 8.06 -12.48
CA MET A 99 -0.32 8.47 -13.60
C MET A 99 -0.08 9.92 -14.03
N LEU A 100 -0.29 10.18 -15.30
CA LEU A 100 -0.20 11.55 -15.86
C LEU A 100 -1.36 12.42 -15.35
N VAL A 101 -1.02 13.61 -14.85
CA VAL A 101 -1.97 14.66 -14.48
C VAL A 101 -1.41 16.02 -14.90
N GLU A 102 -2.17 16.82 -15.62
CA GLU A 102 -1.85 18.25 -15.90
C GLU A 102 -0.39 18.48 -16.35
N GLY A 103 0.15 17.57 -17.19
CA GLY A 103 1.52 17.65 -17.74
C GLY A 103 2.65 17.13 -16.87
N ILE A 104 2.35 16.70 -15.65
CA ILE A 104 3.26 16.01 -14.70
C ILE A 104 2.61 14.71 -14.21
N THR A 105 3.29 13.93 -13.39
CA THR A 105 2.67 12.78 -12.74
C THR A 105 2.22 13.08 -11.30
N ARG A 106 1.33 12.24 -10.78
CA ARG A 106 1.04 12.06 -9.35
C ARG A 106 1.04 10.60 -9.02
N PHE A 107 1.23 10.30 -7.73
CA PHE A 107 1.15 8.93 -7.25
C PHE A 107 -0.14 8.70 -6.46
N ILE A 108 -0.58 7.44 -6.42
CA ILE A 108 -1.42 6.90 -5.36
C ILE A 108 -0.56 5.84 -4.67
N THR A 109 -0.40 5.95 -3.37
CA THR A 109 0.23 4.92 -2.55
C THR A 109 -0.84 4.08 -1.89
N ILE A 110 -0.67 2.77 -1.88
CA ILE A 110 -1.60 1.78 -1.34
C ILE A 110 -0.99 1.16 -0.10
N TRP A 111 -1.81 1.06 0.94
CA TRP A 111 -1.44 0.65 2.29
C TRP A 111 -2.45 -0.39 2.77
N HIS A 112 -2.02 -1.61 2.92
CA HIS A 112 -2.82 -2.70 3.46
C HIS A 112 -2.15 -3.29 4.70
N GLU A 113 -0.98 -3.90 4.57
CA GLU A 113 -0.20 -4.43 5.69
C GLU A 113 0.72 -3.38 6.33
N SER A 114 1.18 -2.42 5.54
CA SER A 114 2.11 -1.39 5.98
C SER A 114 1.43 -0.12 6.49
N ASP A 115 2.20 0.73 7.19
CA ASP A 115 1.79 2.06 7.63
C ASP A 115 2.98 3.04 7.63
N SER A 116 2.68 4.34 7.61
CA SER A 116 3.66 5.42 7.69
C SER A 116 3.09 6.61 8.47
N ASP A 117 3.86 7.07 9.44
CA ASP A 117 3.56 8.25 10.27
C ASP A 117 3.98 9.58 9.59
N TYR A 118 4.78 9.50 8.52
CA TYR A 118 5.31 10.67 7.80
C TYR A 118 5.25 10.47 6.29
N LEU A 119 4.05 10.50 5.73
CA LEU A 119 3.80 10.27 4.31
C LEU A 119 3.39 11.56 3.59
N GLY A 120 4.07 11.90 2.50
CA GLY A 120 3.67 13.06 1.72
C GLY A 120 4.66 13.55 0.67
N PRO A 121 4.35 14.71 0.06
CA PRO A 121 3.18 15.58 0.30
C PRO A 121 1.88 15.01 -0.29
N ASN A 122 0.79 15.08 0.48
CA ASN A 122 -0.53 14.72 0.01
C ASN A 122 -1.06 15.74 -1.02
N ARG A 123 -1.85 15.26 -2.00
CA ARG A 123 -2.30 16.08 -3.13
C ARG A 123 -3.76 15.83 -3.52
N SER A 124 -4.26 16.69 -4.44
CA SER A 124 -5.66 16.67 -4.87
C SER A 124 -5.99 15.44 -5.74
N GLY A 125 -7.19 14.88 -5.52
CA GLY A 125 -7.75 13.79 -6.31
C GLY A 125 -8.07 14.19 -7.75
N ARG A 126 -8.15 13.20 -8.63
CA ARG A 126 -8.44 13.31 -10.07
C ARG A 126 -9.47 12.26 -10.49
N PRO A 127 -10.10 12.41 -11.67
CA PRO A 127 -11.10 11.44 -12.13
C PRO A 127 -10.57 10.01 -12.25
N THR A 128 -9.32 9.81 -12.66
CA THR A 128 -8.68 8.49 -12.72
C THR A 128 -8.73 7.76 -11.37
N ASP A 129 -8.56 8.48 -10.25
CA ASP A 129 -8.55 7.89 -8.91
C ASP A 129 -9.90 7.24 -8.59
N ALA A 130 -11.01 7.88 -8.99
CA ALA A 130 -12.36 7.37 -8.81
C ALA A 130 -12.63 6.05 -9.56
N ASN A 131 -11.90 5.82 -10.65
CA ASN A 131 -12.07 4.63 -11.49
C ASN A 131 -11.08 3.52 -11.13
N LEU A 132 -9.95 3.84 -10.49
CA LEU A 132 -8.95 2.85 -10.08
C LEU A 132 -9.27 2.20 -8.74
N LEU A 133 -9.66 3.00 -7.77
CA LEU A 133 -9.71 2.60 -6.37
C LEU A 133 -10.85 1.64 -5.99
N PRO A 134 -11.99 1.57 -6.70
CA PRO A 134 -13.06 0.61 -6.37
C PRO A 134 -12.60 -0.86 -6.33
N ALA A 135 -11.52 -1.20 -7.05
CA ALA A 135 -10.91 -2.53 -7.05
C ALA A 135 -10.40 -3.01 -5.67
N PHE A 136 -10.30 -2.11 -4.69
CA PHE A 136 -9.84 -2.45 -3.34
C PHE A 136 -10.98 -2.60 -2.32
N ASN A 137 -12.21 -2.88 -2.78
CA ASN A 137 -13.37 -3.18 -1.94
C ASN A 137 -13.69 -2.07 -0.92
N GLU A 138 -14.26 -0.97 -1.38
CA GLU A 138 -14.62 0.21 -0.58
C GLU A 138 -13.45 0.84 0.22
N PRO A 139 -12.29 1.08 -0.39
CA PRO A 139 -11.11 1.60 0.29
C PRO A 139 -11.33 3.01 0.85
N THR A 140 -10.48 3.39 1.80
CA THR A 140 -10.40 4.78 2.26
C THR A 140 -9.33 5.54 1.49
N PHE A 141 -9.70 6.66 0.88
CA PHE A 141 -8.79 7.48 0.08
C PHE A 141 -8.57 8.86 0.69
N THR A 142 -7.30 9.23 0.89
CA THR A 142 -6.93 10.53 1.46
C THR A 142 -6.36 11.46 0.41
N ILE A 143 -6.96 12.64 0.31
CA ILE A 143 -6.60 13.70 -0.63
C ILE A 143 -6.52 15.06 0.06
N SER A 144 -5.72 15.99 -0.48
CA SER A 144 -5.72 17.38 -0.03
C SER A 144 -7.00 18.14 -0.41
N GLY A 145 -7.79 17.59 -1.32
CA GLY A 145 -9.03 18.14 -1.87
C GLY A 145 -9.24 17.72 -3.30
N ALA A 146 -10.36 18.12 -3.89
CA ALA A 146 -10.67 17.97 -5.32
C ALA A 146 -11.84 18.90 -5.68
N GLN A 147 -12.10 19.08 -6.99
CA GLN A 147 -13.35 19.70 -7.43
C GLN A 147 -14.55 18.88 -6.94
N GLY A 148 -15.66 19.52 -6.59
CA GLY A 148 -16.81 18.87 -5.97
C GLY A 148 -17.34 17.67 -6.79
N TRP A 149 -17.40 17.80 -8.12
CA TRP A 149 -17.84 16.72 -9.00
C TRP A 149 -16.86 15.52 -8.99
N VAL A 150 -15.53 15.75 -8.82
CA VAL A 150 -14.55 14.67 -8.66
C VAL A 150 -14.76 13.94 -7.33
N GLN A 151 -15.00 14.70 -6.24
CA GLN A 151 -15.31 14.11 -4.94
C GLN A 151 -16.57 13.23 -5.02
N ASN A 152 -17.62 13.74 -5.69
CA ASN A 152 -18.86 12.99 -5.91
C ASN A 152 -18.64 11.72 -6.76
N MET A 153 -17.74 11.79 -7.75
CA MET A 153 -17.37 10.63 -8.56
C MET A 153 -16.65 9.57 -7.71
N ILE A 154 -15.68 9.99 -6.90
CA ILE A 154 -14.93 9.10 -6.00
C ILE A 154 -15.89 8.40 -5.03
N THR A 155 -16.71 9.16 -4.31
CA THR A 155 -17.65 8.57 -3.34
C THR A 155 -18.80 7.81 -4.01
N GLY A 156 -19.23 8.23 -5.19
CA GLY A 156 -20.26 7.52 -5.97
C GLY A 156 -19.80 6.15 -6.49
N ASN A 157 -18.51 5.94 -6.60
CA ASN A 157 -17.89 4.67 -6.99
C ASN A 157 -17.48 3.81 -5.76
N GLY A 158 -17.98 4.09 -4.56
CA GLY A 158 -17.75 3.26 -3.37
C GLY A 158 -16.43 3.54 -2.64
N VAL A 159 -15.75 4.65 -2.93
CA VAL A 159 -14.49 5.02 -2.24
C VAL A 159 -14.77 5.99 -1.11
N ASN A 160 -14.34 5.65 0.10
CA ASN A 160 -14.50 6.48 1.30
C ASN A 160 -13.46 7.59 1.34
N LEU A 161 -13.86 8.83 1.62
CA LEU A 161 -13.00 10.01 1.43
C LEU A 161 -12.60 10.68 2.75
N ILE A 162 -11.28 10.79 2.99
CA ILE A 162 -10.70 11.66 4.01
C ILE A 162 -10.01 12.84 3.30
N LYS A 163 -10.19 14.06 3.83
CA LYS A 163 -9.64 15.29 3.23
C LYS A 163 -8.78 16.04 4.23
N GLU A 164 -8.02 17.02 3.72
CA GLU A 164 -7.29 17.98 4.55
C GLU A 164 -8.14 18.53 5.70
N LEU A 165 -7.52 18.82 6.81
CA LEU A 165 -8.11 19.22 8.11
C LEU A 165 -8.79 18.08 8.89
N SER A 166 -8.72 16.84 8.41
CA SER A 166 -9.08 15.66 9.20
C SER A 166 -7.91 15.28 10.12
N GLU A 167 -8.21 14.56 11.19
CA GLU A 167 -7.16 13.92 11.97
C GLU A 167 -6.32 13.00 11.09
N GLY A 168 -5.05 12.81 11.41
CA GLY A 168 -4.09 12.12 10.55
C GLY A 168 -3.56 12.96 9.39
N THR A 169 -4.01 14.23 9.22
CA THR A 169 -3.42 15.18 8.25
C THR A 169 -2.75 16.35 8.96
N PHE A 170 -1.53 16.70 8.53
CA PHE A 170 -0.77 17.81 9.13
C PHE A 170 0.10 18.54 8.11
N ARG A 171 0.51 19.78 8.41
CA ARG A 171 1.41 20.54 7.54
C ARG A 171 2.79 20.67 8.17
N ILE A 172 3.81 20.37 7.38
CA ILE A 172 5.21 20.57 7.78
C ILE A 172 5.66 22.01 7.47
N SER A 173 6.60 22.50 8.28
CA SER A 173 7.13 23.88 8.15
C SER A 173 8.23 24.01 7.09
N GLY A 174 8.91 22.92 6.76
CA GLY A 174 10.05 22.91 5.83
C GLY A 174 9.73 23.18 4.36
N ARG A 175 8.43 23.21 4.00
CA ARG A 175 7.93 23.42 2.64
C ARG A 175 6.78 24.42 2.63
N ARG A 176 6.54 25.02 1.45
CA ARG A 176 5.39 25.91 1.24
C ARG A 176 4.17 25.15 0.72
N ALA A 177 2.99 25.58 1.13
CA ALA A 177 1.75 25.10 0.50
C ALA A 177 1.81 25.32 -1.02
N PRO A 178 1.27 24.41 -1.83
CA PRO A 178 0.51 23.20 -1.46
C PRO A 178 1.35 21.94 -1.26
N HIS A 179 2.69 22.03 -1.26
CA HIS A 179 3.64 20.91 -1.27
C HIS A 179 4.10 20.49 0.17
N ASN A 180 3.28 20.74 1.18
CA ASN A 180 3.63 20.55 2.59
C ASN A 180 2.55 19.87 3.44
N LEU A 181 1.51 19.31 2.82
CA LEU A 181 0.49 18.52 3.52
C LEU A 181 0.97 17.09 3.61
N TYR A 182 1.04 16.55 4.81
CA TYR A 182 1.48 15.19 5.14
C TYR A 182 0.39 14.44 5.86
N VAL A 183 0.52 13.14 5.94
CA VAL A 183 -0.45 12.26 6.60
C VAL A 183 0.27 11.20 7.44
N ASP A 184 -0.43 10.77 8.47
CA ASP A 184 -0.15 9.57 9.27
C ASP A 184 -1.21 8.53 8.94
N THR A 185 -0.81 7.41 8.36
CA THR A 185 -1.75 6.38 7.89
C THR A 185 -2.41 5.65 9.04
N SER A 186 -1.74 5.48 10.18
CA SER A 186 -2.32 4.85 11.36
C SER A 186 -3.47 5.68 11.91
N VAL A 187 -3.27 7.00 12.06
CA VAL A 187 -4.32 7.94 12.48
C VAL A 187 -5.44 8.07 11.44
N LEU A 188 -5.12 7.91 10.14
CA LEU A 188 -6.16 7.86 9.11
C LEU A 188 -7.05 6.62 9.22
N ARG A 189 -6.52 5.47 9.68
CA ARG A 189 -7.33 4.27 9.96
C ARG A 189 -8.28 4.54 11.12
N GLU A 190 -7.77 5.09 12.21
CA GLU A 190 -8.60 5.50 13.36
C GLU A 190 -9.70 6.48 12.93
N THR A 191 -9.36 7.50 12.12
CA THR A 191 -10.32 8.45 11.55
C THR A 191 -11.39 7.77 10.68
N ALA A 192 -11.01 6.73 9.93
CA ALA A 192 -11.95 5.97 9.12
C ALA A 192 -12.92 5.16 10.01
N ASP A 193 -12.41 4.58 11.09
CA ASP A 193 -13.22 3.86 12.09
C ASP A 193 -14.20 4.78 12.80
N GLU A 194 -13.76 5.96 13.23
CA GLU A 194 -14.61 6.98 13.85
C GLU A 194 -15.74 7.47 12.92
N ARG A 195 -15.51 7.40 11.60
CA ARG A 195 -16.51 7.73 10.58
C ARG A 195 -17.39 6.55 10.19
N GLU A 196 -17.21 5.40 10.83
CA GLU A 196 -17.93 4.18 10.54
C GLU A 196 -17.80 3.74 9.06
N TYR A 197 -16.63 4.03 8.44
CA TYR A 197 -16.35 3.53 7.08
C TYR A 197 -16.17 2.02 7.10
N PRO A 198 -16.65 1.28 6.06
CA PRO A 198 -16.50 -0.17 6.00
C PRO A 198 -15.02 -0.59 6.17
N ASP A 199 -14.79 -1.61 7.00
CA ASP A 199 -13.46 -2.21 7.20
C ASP A 199 -13.42 -3.54 6.44
N LEU A 200 -13.35 -3.44 5.11
CA LEU A 200 -13.40 -4.58 4.20
C LEU A 200 -12.04 -4.73 3.49
N PRO A 201 -11.41 -5.90 3.56
CA PRO A 201 -10.20 -6.19 2.80
C PRO A 201 -10.53 -6.35 1.30
N PRO A 202 -9.53 -6.37 0.42
CA PRO A 202 -9.72 -6.84 -0.96
C PRO A 202 -10.31 -8.25 -0.98
N GLU A 203 -11.13 -8.57 -1.98
CA GLU A 203 -11.79 -9.88 -2.11
C GLU A 203 -10.80 -11.04 -2.38
N GLY A 204 -9.57 -10.72 -2.76
CA GLY A 204 -8.49 -11.66 -3.03
C GLY A 204 -7.21 -10.95 -3.49
N PRO A 205 -6.16 -11.71 -3.84
CA PRO A 205 -4.94 -11.17 -4.39
C PRO A 205 -5.23 -10.35 -5.65
N ILE A 206 -4.67 -9.12 -5.71
CA ILE A 206 -4.90 -8.24 -6.88
C ILE A 206 -4.12 -8.69 -8.12
N TRP A 207 -3.08 -9.47 -7.97
CA TRP A 207 -2.29 -10.06 -9.04
C TRP A 207 -2.30 -11.59 -8.95
N ALA A 208 -2.09 -12.26 -10.07
CA ALA A 208 -1.60 -13.64 -10.05
C ALA A 208 -0.13 -13.60 -9.63
N PHE A 209 0.15 -13.80 -8.33
CA PHE A 209 1.53 -13.80 -7.84
C PHE A 209 2.26 -15.09 -8.17
N GLY A 210 3.51 -14.98 -8.61
CA GLY A 210 4.36 -16.11 -8.95
C GLY A 210 5.63 -15.69 -9.69
N ASP A 211 6.42 -16.65 -10.12
CA ASP A 211 7.64 -16.39 -10.87
C ASP A 211 7.32 -15.78 -12.24
N MET A 212 8.26 -15.02 -12.78
CA MET A 212 8.20 -14.51 -14.16
C MET A 212 8.07 -15.68 -15.16
N PRO A 213 7.32 -15.53 -16.26
CA PRO A 213 7.30 -16.51 -17.34
C PRO A 213 8.70 -16.80 -17.88
N GLY A 214 8.93 -18.06 -18.31
CA GLY A 214 10.25 -18.50 -18.73
C GLY A 214 10.72 -17.97 -20.11
N ASP A 215 9.92 -17.16 -20.79
CA ASP A 215 10.21 -16.44 -22.03
C ASP A 215 10.49 -14.95 -21.80
N ALA A 216 10.71 -14.55 -20.56
CA ALA A 216 11.13 -13.20 -20.20
C ALA A 216 12.42 -12.81 -20.96
N THR A 217 12.52 -11.55 -21.36
CA THR A 217 13.65 -10.98 -22.09
C THR A 217 14.47 -10.05 -21.23
N PRO A 218 15.81 -10.01 -21.37
CA PRO A 218 16.64 -9.08 -20.62
C PRO A 218 16.18 -7.63 -20.78
N ALA A 219 16.22 -6.88 -19.68
CA ALA A 219 15.93 -5.46 -19.66
C ALA A 219 16.80 -4.77 -18.60
N SER A 220 17.73 -3.92 -19.04
CA SER A 220 18.60 -3.17 -18.13
C SER A 220 18.08 -1.79 -17.78
N SER A 221 17.24 -1.19 -18.64
CA SER A 221 16.65 0.12 -18.41
C SER A 221 15.30 0.27 -19.10
N VAL A 222 14.38 0.99 -18.44
CA VAL A 222 13.04 1.31 -18.95
C VAL A 222 12.82 2.82 -18.87
N ALA A 223 12.55 3.47 -19.99
CA ALA A 223 12.26 4.90 -20.03
C ALA A 223 10.80 5.14 -20.43
N ILE A 224 10.04 5.80 -19.56
CA ILE A 224 8.61 6.11 -19.74
C ILE A 224 8.45 7.63 -19.90
N ARG A 225 7.61 8.05 -20.85
CA ARG A 225 7.24 9.46 -21.03
C ARG A 225 5.87 9.74 -20.41
N PHE A 226 5.82 10.79 -19.58
CA PHE A 226 4.60 11.29 -18.96
C PHE A 226 4.47 12.78 -19.27
N GLY A 227 3.91 13.11 -20.42
CA GLY A 227 3.86 14.51 -20.86
C GLY A 227 5.25 15.05 -21.14
N ALA A 228 5.67 16.07 -20.39
CA ALA A 228 6.99 16.65 -20.49
C ALA A 228 8.06 15.89 -19.66
N ASN A 229 7.65 15.09 -18.70
CA ASN A 229 8.58 14.36 -17.84
C ASN A 229 9.03 13.05 -18.47
N ARG A 230 10.30 12.71 -18.26
CA ARG A 230 10.88 11.42 -18.60
C ARG A 230 11.27 10.71 -17.31
N VAL A 231 10.66 9.55 -17.07
CA VAL A 231 10.99 8.66 -15.95
C VAL A 231 11.84 7.53 -16.51
N VAL A 232 12.95 7.24 -15.85
CA VAL A 232 13.84 6.12 -16.20
C VAL A 232 13.96 5.24 -14.97
N TRP A 233 13.89 3.95 -15.19
CA TRP A 233 14.17 2.92 -14.23
C TRP A 233 15.33 2.10 -14.74
N ASP A 234 16.42 2.08 -13.99
CA ASP A 234 17.63 1.33 -14.31
C ASP A 234 17.73 0.15 -13.33
N TRP A 235 17.96 -1.06 -13.86
CA TRP A 235 18.15 -2.24 -13.03
C TRP A 235 19.49 -2.21 -12.33
N ASP A 236 19.48 -2.39 -11.03
CA ASP A 236 20.68 -2.57 -10.21
C ASP A 236 20.72 -4.02 -9.69
N GLU A 237 21.59 -4.85 -10.29
CA GLU A 237 21.75 -6.26 -9.94
C GLU A 237 22.24 -6.46 -8.49
N THR A 238 22.96 -5.48 -7.93
CA THR A 238 23.49 -5.57 -6.57
C THR A 238 22.40 -5.40 -5.52
N GLU A 239 21.53 -4.43 -5.76
CA GLU A 239 20.39 -4.14 -4.88
C GLU A 239 19.18 -5.05 -5.18
N GLY A 240 19.13 -5.65 -6.39
CA GLY A 240 17.95 -6.37 -6.87
C GLY A 240 16.74 -5.46 -7.07
N LEU A 241 16.98 -4.22 -7.52
CA LEU A 241 15.95 -3.17 -7.60
C LEU A 241 16.03 -2.40 -8.91
N TRP A 242 14.88 -1.99 -9.40
CA TRP A 242 14.74 -0.96 -10.42
C TRP A 242 14.84 0.41 -9.75
N LEU A 243 15.89 1.16 -10.06
CA LEU A 243 16.19 2.46 -9.45
C LEU A 243 15.63 3.61 -10.28
N ARG A 244 14.83 4.48 -9.66
CA ARG A 244 14.10 5.55 -10.32
C ARG A 244 14.94 6.81 -10.57
N THR A 245 14.81 7.35 -11.78
CA THR A 245 15.32 8.67 -12.17
C THR A 245 14.19 9.47 -12.84
N THR A 246 14.07 10.76 -12.58
CA THR A 246 13.08 11.63 -13.23
C THR A 246 13.75 12.87 -13.77
N ASP A 247 13.66 13.10 -15.08
CA ASP A 247 14.26 14.25 -15.77
C ASP A 247 15.76 14.39 -15.49
N GLY A 248 16.47 13.24 -15.43
CA GLY A 248 17.90 13.14 -15.17
C GLY A 248 18.31 13.36 -13.71
N ARG A 249 17.37 13.39 -12.78
CA ARG A 249 17.62 13.48 -11.35
C ARG A 249 17.18 12.20 -10.66
N GLU A 250 18.02 11.71 -9.77
CA GLU A 250 17.71 10.54 -8.94
C GLU A 250 16.40 10.74 -8.18
N GLY A 251 15.57 9.71 -8.18
CA GLY A 251 14.37 9.66 -7.35
C GLY A 251 14.78 9.36 -5.91
N MET A 252 14.54 10.29 -5.01
CA MET A 252 14.84 10.15 -3.58
C MET A 252 13.57 10.29 -2.75
N VAL A 253 13.53 9.61 -1.64
CA VAL A 253 12.62 9.88 -0.53
C VAL A 253 13.43 10.48 0.62
N ARG A 254 12.77 11.27 1.46
CA ARG A 254 13.39 11.86 2.64
C ARG A 254 12.52 11.61 3.86
N ASP A 255 13.09 11.03 4.90
CA ASP A 255 12.40 10.82 6.16
C ASP A 255 12.24 12.12 6.99
N GLN A 256 11.70 11.98 8.20
CA GLN A 256 11.46 13.10 9.10
C GLN A 256 12.77 13.67 9.66
N GLU A 257 13.80 12.87 9.80
CA GLU A 257 15.13 13.20 10.27
C GLU A 257 15.97 13.90 9.19
N GLY A 258 15.55 13.81 7.92
CA GLY A 258 16.20 14.42 6.76
C GLY A 258 17.14 13.50 6.00
N GLU A 259 17.19 12.22 6.36
CA GLU A 259 17.96 11.20 5.65
C GLU A 259 17.28 10.86 4.32
N GLU A 260 18.09 10.71 3.28
CA GLU A 260 17.59 10.42 1.93
C GLU A 260 17.91 8.99 1.52
N THR A 261 16.89 8.31 0.97
CA THR A 261 17.00 6.97 0.42
C THR A 261 16.59 6.96 -1.04
N ARG A 262 17.25 6.17 -1.87
CA ARG A 262 16.96 6.00 -3.28
C ARG A 262 15.59 5.32 -3.47
N ILE A 263 14.75 5.82 -4.37
CA ILE A 263 13.54 5.11 -4.78
C ILE A 263 13.95 3.93 -5.66
N GLY A 264 13.65 2.74 -5.18
CA GLY A 264 13.84 1.48 -5.88
C GLY A 264 12.72 0.51 -5.56
N VAL A 265 12.35 -0.33 -6.54
CA VAL A 265 11.33 -1.38 -6.38
C VAL A 265 11.78 -2.67 -7.07
N PRO A 266 11.46 -3.86 -6.53
CA PRO A 266 11.81 -5.11 -7.19
C PRO A 266 10.96 -5.37 -8.43
N VAL A 267 9.72 -4.87 -8.46
CA VAL A 267 8.76 -5.17 -9.52
C VAL A 267 8.10 -3.90 -10.05
N MET A 268 8.01 -3.80 -11.38
CA MET A 268 7.25 -2.76 -12.05
C MET A 268 6.23 -3.38 -13.00
N VAL A 269 5.07 -2.73 -13.11
CA VAL A 269 4.03 -3.03 -14.11
C VAL A 269 3.74 -1.76 -14.89
N ALA A 270 3.87 -1.81 -16.21
CA ALA A 270 3.53 -0.70 -17.09
C ALA A 270 2.26 -1.05 -17.88
N LEU A 271 1.21 -0.23 -17.73
CA LEU A 271 -0.10 -0.42 -18.37
C LEU A 271 -0.33 0.74 -19.34
N TYR A 272 -0.41 0.47 -20.62
CA TYR A 272 -0.72 1.50 -21.62
C TYR A 272 -2.19 1.89 -21.54
N THR A 273 -2.45 3.16 -21.31
CA THR A 273 -3.80 3.70 -21.15
C THR A 273 -4.04 4.90 -22.05
N ASN A 274 -5.23 4.96 -22.64
CA ASN A 274 -5.65 6.15 -23.37
C ASN A 274 -5.88 7.31 -22.39
N GLN A 275 -5.48 8.51 -22.80
CA GLN A 275 -5.70 9.72 -22.03
C GLN A 275 -6.88 10.49 -22.62
N TYR A 276 -7.79 10.94 -21.75
CA TYR A 276 -8.93 11.78 -22.12
C TYR A 276 -9.13 12.90 -21.12
N SER A 277 -10.07 13.80 -21.41
CA SER A 277 -10.36 14.92 -20.52
C SER A 277 -11.82 14.87 -20.06
N VAL A 278 -12.03 15.00 -18.75
CA VAL A 278 -13.35 15.12 -18.13
C VAL A 278 -13.45 16.49 -17.48
N ASN A 279 -14.35 17.33 -17.98
CA ASN A 279 -14.54 18.71 -17.48
C ASN A 279 -13.22 19.49 -17.35
N GLY A 280 -12.30 19.32 -18.30
CA GLY A 280 -11.02 20.00 -18.34
C GLY A 280 -9.92 19.38 -17.46
N LEU A 281 -10.20 18.29 -16.73
CA LEU A 281 -9.20 17.54 -15.99
C LEU A 281 -8.77 16.29 -16.78
N PRO A 282 -7.46 15.96 -16.80
CA PRO A 282 -6.98 14.74 -17.44
C PRO A 282 -7.43 13.50 -16.67
N SER A 283 -7.72 12.45 -17.40
CA SER A 283 -8.06 11.13 -16.90
C SER A 283 -7.45 10.07 -17.78
N SER A 284 -7.14 8.91 -17.20
CA SER A 284 -6.71 7.70 -17.91
C SER A 284 -7.89 6.74 -18.04
N GLU A 285 -8.03 6.11 -19.20
CA GLU A 285 -8.97 5.03 -19.40
C GLU A 285 -8.39 3.76 -18.75
N VAL A 286 -9.06 3.27 -17.72
CA VAL A 286 -8.56 2.17 -16.88
C VAL A 286 -9.50 0.97 -16.86
N THR A 287 -10.49 0.94 -17.75
CA THR A 287 -11.33 -0.21 -18.10
C THR A 287 -11.17 -0.53 -19.58
N GLY A 288 -11.44 -1.77 -19.99
CA GLY A 288 -11.15 -2.27 -21.31
C GLY A 288 -9.85 -3.05 -21.37
N SER A 289 -9.00 -2.79 -22.33
CA SER A 289 -7.73 -3.50 -22.52
C SER A 289 -6.65 -2.61 -23.15
N GLY A 290 -5.39 -3.03 -22.99
CA GLY A 290 -4.25 -2.34 -23.60
C GLY A 290 -2.96 -3.17 -23.48
N GLU A 291 -1.86 -2.67 -24.02
CA GLU A 291 -0.56 -3.29 -23.86
C GLU A 291 -0.10 -3.21 -22.41
N ALA A 292 0.63 -4.24 -21.95
CA ALA A 292 1.21 -4.30 -20.63
C ALA A 292 2.63 -4.85 -20.66
N TYR A 293 3.43 -4.46 -19.68
CA TYR A 293 4.75 -5.01 -19.42
C TYR A 293 4.90 -5.25 -17.92
N VAL A 294 5.52 -6.38 -17.57
CA VAL A 294 5.99 -6.69 -16.21
C VAL A 294 7.50 -6.72 -16.25
N PHE A 295 8.15 -6.06 -15.28
CA PHE A 295 9.59 -5.98 -15.11
C PHE A 295 9.98 -6.46 -13.72
N ALA A 296 10.87 -7.43 -13.65
CA ALA A 296 11.48 -7.93 -12.44
C ALA A 296 12.83 -8.57 -12.76
N ASP A 297 13.73 -8.65 -11.80
CA ASP A 297 15.02 -9.37 -11.90
C ASP A 297 15.87 -9.03 -13.15
N GLY A 298 15.77 -7.78 -13.64
CA GLY A 298 16.49 -7.36 -14.85
C GLY A 298 15.90 -7.93 -16.13
N GLU A 299 14.67 -8.38 -16.10
CA GLU A 299 13.94 -8.96 -17.24
C GLU A 299 12.59 -8.25 -17.46
N SER A 300 11.99 -8.48 -18.61
CA SER A 300 10.68 -7.98 -18.98
C SER A 300 9.84 -9.01 -19.70
N VAL A 301 8.52 -8.98 -19.46
CA VAL A 301 7.53 -9.73 -20.22
C VAL A 301 6.50 -8.76 -20.79
N ALA A 302 6.28 -8.85 -22.10
CA ALA A 302 5.25 -8.10 -22.81
C ALA A 302 3.95 -8.89 -22.85
N GLY A 303 2.81 -8.18 -22.77
CA GLY A 303 1.50 -8.77 -22.87
C GLY A 303 0.40 -7.73 -23.01
N THR A 304 -0.79 -8.08 -22.56
CA THR A 304 -1.96 -7.21 -22.53
C THR A 304 -2.57 -7.20 -21.15
N TRP A 305 -3.13 -6.05 -20.76
CA TRP A 305 -4.01 -5.96 -19.61
C TRP A 305 -5.47 -5.93 -20.06
N GLU A 306 -6.34 -6.49 -19.23
CA GLU A 306 -7.79 -6.42 -19.35
C GLU A 306 -8.41 -6.08 -18.00
N ARG A 307 -9.44 -5.24 -18.02
CA ARG A 307 -10.23 -4.87 -16.83
C ARG A 307 -11.65 -4.51 -17.29
N GLU A 308 -12.63 -5.32 -16.92
CA GLU A 308 -14.01 -5.13 -17.38
C GLU A 308 -14.76 -4.11 -16.53
N GLU A 309 -14.76 -4.29 -15.20
CA GLU A 309 -15.51 -3.46 -14.26
C GLU A 309 -14.58 -2.62 -13.38
N LEU A 310 -15.12 -1.57 -12.76
CA LEU A 310 -14.34 -0.72 -11.85
C LEU A 310 -13.91 -1.44 -10.57
N THR A 311 -14.63 -2.49 -10.18
CA THR A 311 -14.31 -3.33 -9.01
C THR A 311 -13.28 -4.41 -9.30
N ASP A 312 -13.00 -4.69 -10.56
CA ASP A 312 -11.94 -5.62 -10.93
C ASP A 312 -10.56 -4.96 -10.78
N TRP A 313 -9.53 -5.79 -10.66
CA TRP A 313 -8.16 -5.37 -10.90
C TRP A 313 -7.73 -5.77 -12.33
N PHE A 314 -6.54 -5.40 -12.73
CA PHE A 314 -6.01 -5.71 -14.05
C PHE A 314 -5.58 -7.18 -14.15
N THR A 315 -6.12 -7.91 -15.11
CA THR A 315 -5.61 -9.22 -15.50
C THR A 315 -4.55 -9.02 -16.59
N LEU A 316 -3.41 -9.68 -16.45
CA LEU A 316 -2.30 -9.61 -17.39
C LEU A 316 -2.19 -10.94 -18.13
N THR A 317 -2.08 -10.89 -19.47
CA THR A 317 -1.94 -12.09 -20.31
C THR A 317 -0.83 -11.88 -21.34
N ASP A 318 -0.07 -12.96 -21.61
CA ASP A 318 0.93 -12.98 -22.69
C ASP A 318 0.29 -13.07 -24.08
N THR A 319 1.12 -13.13 -25.12
CA THR A 319 0.66 -13.23 -26.52
C THR A 319 -0.01 -14.57 -26.85
N ASP A 320 0.18 -15.59 -26.02
CA ASP A 320 -0.41 -16.92 -26.16
C ASP A 320 -1.71 -17.06 -25.35
N GLY A 321 -2.07 -16.03 -24.55
CA GLY A 321 -3.27 -15.97 -23.72
C GLY A 321 -3.07 -16.61 -22.33
N ASN A 322 -1.84 -16.89 -21.91
CA ASN A 322 -1.56 -17.35 -20.54
C ASN A 322 -1.48 -16.15 -19.59
N VAL A 323 -1.85 -16.35 -18.33
CA VAL A 323 -1.71 -15.31 -17.32
C VAL A 323 -0.24 -15.01 -17.06
N ILE A 324 0.14 -13.73 -17.10
CA ILE A 324 1.45 -13.26 -16.65
C ILE A 324 1.42 -13.11 -15.16
N ASN A 325 2.25 -13.89 -14.45
CA ASN A 325 2.44 -13.72 -13.02
C ASN A 325 3.24 -12.45 -12.72
N VAL A 326 2.89 -11.81 -11.61
CA VAL A 326 3.64 -10.69 -11.05
C VAL A 326 4.47 -11.25 -9.87
N PRO A 327 5.80 -11.14 -9.88
CA PRO A 327 6.62 -11.63 -8.77
C PRO A 327 6.23 -10.94 -7.44
N PRO A 328 6.26 -11.70 -6.32
CA PRO A 328 6.05 -11.11 -5.00
C PRO A 328 7.08 -10.01 -4.71
N GLY A 329 6.59 -8.85 -4.26
CA GLY A 329 7.42 -7.68 -3.97
C GLY A 329 6.63 -6.40 -4.02
N LYS A 330 7.21 -5.30 -3.55
CA LYS A 330 6.60 -3.97 -3.72
C LYS A 330 6.49 -3.64 -5.20
N VAL A 331 5.27 -3.33 -5.66
CA VAL A 331 4.99 -3.10 -7.08
C VAL A 331 4.86 -1.60 -7.36
N TRP A 332 5.55 -1.14 -8.42
CA TRP A 332 5.29 0.18 -8.99
C TRP A 332 4.49 0.05 -10.29
N VAL A 333 3.26 0.52 -10.28
CA VAL A 333 2.36 0.49 -11.46
C VAL A 333 2.43 1.83 -12.17
N SER A 334 2.79 1.82 -13.45
CA SER A 334 2.83 3.00 -14.32
C SER A 334 1.68 2.98 -15.32
N LEU A 335 0.74 3.94 -15.24
CA LEU A 335 -0.26 4.14 -16.29
C LEU A 335 0.38 4.93 -17.44
N VAL A 336 0.96 4.22 -18.39
CA VAL A 336 1.70 4.78 -19.52
C VAL A 336 0.73 5.42 -20.51
N PRO A 337 0.88 6.72 -20.85
CA PRO A 337 0.05 7.31 -21.89
C PRO A 337 0.29 6.61 -23.24
N ALA A 338 -0.72 5.95 -23.81
CA ALA A 338 -0.61 5.18 -25.04
C ALA A 338 -0.05 5.99 -26.24
N SER A 339 -0.22 7.33 -26.20
CA SER A 339 0.34 8.22 -27.22
C SER A 339 1.84 8.51 -27.08
N GLN A 340 2.48 8.07 -25.98
CA GLN A 340 3.88 8.41 -25.67
C GLN A 340 4.78 7.19 -25.50
N GLY A 341 4.26 6.11 -24.93
CA GLY A 341 4.93 4.83 -24.85
C GLY A 341 6.10 4.76 -23.85
N LEU A 342 6.80 3.64 -23.89
CA LEU A 342 8.03 3.39 -23.17
C LEU A 342 9.11 2.84 -24.13
N ASP A 343 10.38 3.03 -23.73
CA ASP A 343 11.55 2.47 -24.41
C ASP A 343 12.25 1.49 -23.44
N ILE A 344 12.55 0.26 -23.89
CA ILE A 344 13.30 -0.74 -23.12
C ILE A 344 14.71 -0.83 -23.72
N THR A 345 15.72 -0.91 -22.85
CA THR A 345 17.11 -1.22 -23.20
C THR A 345 17.45 -2.58 -22.62
N GLU A 346 18.03 -3.47 -23.46
CA GLU A 346 18.54 -4.79 -23.04
C GLU A 346 19.86 -4.70 -22.29
#